data_7197cbdae04a3d00cd54a409fb22d682
#
_entry.id   7197cbdae04a3d00cd54a409fb22d682
#
_cell.length_a   1.000
_cell.length_b   1.000
_cell.length_c   1.000
_cell.angle_alpha   90.00
_cell.angle_beta   90.00
_cell.angle_gamma   90.00
#
_symmetry.space_group_name_H-M   'P 1'
#
loop_
_entity.id
_entity.type
_entity.pdbx_description
1 polymer ?
#
loop_
_entity_poly.entity_id
_entity_poly.type
_entity_poly.pdbx_seq_one_letter_code
_entity_poly.pdbx_strand_id
1 'polypeptide(L)'
;MSAGKRPRHPRQLPKLPIIYDEDSSVAPQAPPPELNARLEVVTAAIGDPNRALLRRVFLIAEDKSKYVSVGFYPARGYQPLTEFGGAKKLPLILNAQHLQTMAENITALCDALSTNERFSKKDGDFQMNTTGSYRVARVYLDKHYLSYTYEELRNLAYIMYMI
;
A
#
# COMPACT_ATOMS: atom_id res chain seq x y z
N MET A 1 2.87 46.68 50.26
CA MET A 1 3.69 45.57 49.76
C MET A 1 3.15 45.14 48.39
N SER A 2 3.79 45.56 47.36
CA SER A 2 3.40 45.21 46.01
C SER A 2 4.03 43.86 45.61
N ALA A 3 3.23 42.82 45.48
CA ALA A 3 3.67 41.57 44.95
C ALA A 3 3.97 41.75 43.45
N GLY A 4 5.22 41.80 43.08
CA GLY A 4 5.67 41.89 41.70
C GLY A 4 5.21 40.65 40.95
N LYS A 5 4.31 40.80 40.00
CA LYS A 5 3.99 39.77 39.03
C LYS A 5 5.20 39.56 38.13
N ARG A 6 5.91 38.43 38.32
CA ARG A 6 6.94 38.01 37.37
C ARG A 6 6.28 37.77 35.99
N PRO A 7 6.84 38.30 34.92
CA PRO A 7 6.33 38.02 33.58
C PRO A 7 6.46 36.51 33.33
N ARG A 8 5.35 35.85 33.00
CA ARG A 8 5.36 34.48 32.56
C ARG A 8 6.08 34.47 31.23
N HIS A 9 7.26 33.92 31.19
CA HIS A 9 7.89 33.61 29.91
C HIS A 9 6.95 32.70 29.12
N PRO A 10 6.71 33.01 27.85
CA PRO A 10 5.96 32.10 27.00
C PRO A 10 6.67 30.73 27.02
N ARG A 11 5.95 29.69 27.39
CA ARG A 11 6.46 28.32 27.27
C ARG A 11 6.84 28.14 25.80
N GLN A 12 8.12 28.13 25.53
CA GLN A 12 8.61 27.63 24.25
C GLN A 12 8.16 26.18 24.17
N LEU A 13 7.29 25.91 23.20
CA LEU A 13 7.01 24.54 22.81
C LEU A 13 8.35 23.85 22.56
N PRO A 14 8.56 22.64 23.11
CA PRO A 14 9.76 21.91 22.81
C PRO A 14 9.83 21.81 21.28
N LYS A 15 10.86 22.38 20.70
CA LYS A 15 11.19 22.14 19.31
C LYS A 15 11.39 20.63 19.22
N LEU A 16 10.49 19.94 18.55
CA LEU A 16 10.73 18.55 18.15
C LEU A 16 12.13 18.53 17.52
N PRO A 17 13.05 17.68 18.02
CA PRO A 17 14.33 17.57 17.38
C PRO A 17 14.04 17.13 15.95
N ILE A 18 14.23 18.04 15.02
CA ILE A 18 14.39 17.65 13.63
C ILE A 18 15.70 16.86 13.69
N ILE A 19 15.59 15.54 13.64
CA ILE A 19 16.75 14.68 13.51
C ILE A 19 17.24 14.87 12.08
N TYR A 20 17.92 16.00 11.85
CA TYR A 20 18.93 16.02 10.83
C TYR A 20 20.06 15.20 11.44
N ASP A 21 20.33 14.08 10.86
CA ASP A 21 21.56 13.36 11.11
C ASP A 21 22.68 14.28 10.60
N GLU A 22 23.18 15.15 11.48
CA GLU A 22 24.20 16.14 11.14
C GLU A 22 25.51 15.46 10.74
N ASP A 23 25.67 14.18 11.05
CA ASP A 23 26.79 13.35 10.60
C ASP A 23 26.60 12.83 9.17
N SER A 24 25.44 12.91 8.60
CA SER A 24 25.28 12.67 7.18
C SER A 24 25.62 13.94 6.40
N SER A 25 26.90 14.16 6.19
CA SER A 25 27.39 15.03 5.11
C SER A 25 27.00 14.51 3.71
N VAL A 26 26.18 13.48 3.67
CA VAL A 26 25.53 12.92 2.50
C VAL A 26 24.23 13.68 2.33
N ALA A 27 24.17 14.58 1.35
CA ALA A 27 22.91 15.08 0.81
C ALA A 27 21.95 13.90 0.67
N PRO A 28 20.62 14.06 0.95
CA PRO A 28 19.67 12.97 0.74
C PRO A 28 19.93 12.42 -0.65
N GLN A 29 20.43 11.19 -0.70
CA GLN A 29 20.73 10.56 -1.97
C GLN A 29 19.41 10.47 -2.72
N ALA A 30 19.39 11.02 -3.92
CA ALA A 30 18.29 10.79 -4.83
C ALA A 30 18.06 9.28 -4.90
N PRO A 31 16.80 8.80 -4.83
CA PRO A 31 16.52 7.38 -4.94
C PRO A 31 17.24 6.82 -6.18
N PRO A 32 17.75 5.59 -6.12
CA PRO A 32 18.48 5.02 -7.24
C PRO A 32 17.72 5.24 -8.54
N PRO A 33 18.37 5.65 -9.64
CA PRO A 33 17.70 5.92 -10.91
C PRO A 33 16.84 4.76 -11.39
N GLU A 34 17.18 3.54 -11.01
CA GLU A 34 16.36 2.35 -11.25
C GLU A 34 15.00 2.39 -10.53
N LEU A 35 14.94 2.90 -9.32
CA LEU A 35 13.70 3.02 -8.56
C LEU A 35 12.80 4.10 -9.18
N ASN A 36 13.35 5.22 -9.60
CA ASN A 36 12.61 6.28 -10.29
C ASN A 36 12.08 5.79 -11.64
N ALA A 37 12.90 5.09 -12.43
CA ALA A 37 12.45 4.49 -13.69
C ALA A 37 11.32 3.46 -13.45
N ARG A 38 11.39 2.70 -12.35
CA ARG A 38 10.32 1.78 -11.95
C ARG A 38 9.02 2.50 -11.59
N LEU A 39 9.11 3.60 -10.86
CA LEU A 39 7.95 4.42 -10.51
C LEU A 39 7.33 5.09 -11.74
N GLU A 40 8.14 5.61 -12.65
CA GLU A 40 7.68 6.23 -13.88
C GLU A 40 6.95 5.24 -14.80
N VAL A 41 7.51 4.05 -14.99
CA VAL A 41 6.89 3.00 -15.81
C VAL A 41 5.56 2.55 -15.21
N VAL A 42 5.50 2.38 -13.90
CA VAL A 42 4.25 2.03 -13.22
C VAL A 42 3.24 3.16 -13.33
N THR A 43 3.65 4.40 -13.16
CA THR A 43 2.76 5.57 -13.30
C THR A 43 2.21 5.68 -14.72
N ALA A 44 3.02 5.44 -15.74
CA ALA A 44 2.59 5.42 -17.14
C ALA A 44 1.62 4.27 -17.45
N ALA A 45 1.84 3.10 -16.84
CA ALA A 45 0.97 1.93 -17.02
C ALA A 45 -0.40 2.06 -16.34
N ILE A 46 -0.50 2.89 -15.31
CA ILE A 46 -1.72 3.05 -14.50
C ILE A 46 -2.70 4.06 -15.11
N GLY A 47 -2.32 4.76 -16.17
CA GLY A 47 -3.17 5.77 -16.84
C GLY A 47 -3.15 7.13 -16.14
N ASP A 48 -4.15 7.96 -16.42
CA ASP A 48 -4.18 9.37 -16.03
C ASP A 48 -3.77 9.62 -14.58
N PRO A 49 -2.62 10.27 -14.33
CA PRO A 49 -2.14 10.58 -12.98
C PRO A 49 -3.07 11.54 -12.22
N ASN A 50 -4.01 12.21 -12.91
CA ASN A 50 -4.97 13.11 -12.28
C ASN A 50 -6.12 12.38 -11.59
N ARG A 51 -6.24 11.07 -11.74
CA ARG A 51 -7.32 10.30 -11.09
C ARG A 51 -7.16 10.17 -9.59
N ALA A 52 -5.95 10.17 -9.10
CA ALA A 52 -5.67 10.08 -7.67
C ALA A 52 -4.70 11.17 -7.23
N LEU A 53 -5.06 11.87 -6.14
CA LEU A 53 -4.18 12.82 -5.47
C LEU A 53 -3.33 12.11 -4.41
N LEU A 54 -2.11 12.63 -4.16
CA LEU A 54 -1.18 12.10 -3.15
C LEU A 54 -0.94 10.59 -3.28
N ARG A 55 -0.79 10.13 -4.49
CA ARG A 55 -0.66 8.73 -4.83
C ARG A 55 0.72 8.17 -4.44
N ARG A 56 0.70 7.03 -3.74
CA ARG A 56 1.89 6.19 -3.53
C ARG A 56 1.70 4.87 -4.24
N VAL A 57 2.75 4.38 -4.89
CA VAL A 57 2.74 3.12 -5.64
C VAL A 57 3.80 2.19 -5.08
N PHE A 58 3.40 0.96 -4.80
CA PHE A 58 4.26 -0.12 -4.33
C PHE A 58 4.27 -1.24 -5.37
N LEU A 59 5.44 -1.68 -5.77
CA LEU A 59 5.58 -2.81 -6.68
C LEU A 59 5.56 -4.13 -5.92
N ILE A 60 4.75 -5.07 -6.38
CA ILE A 60 4.62 -6.41 -5.80
C ILE A 60 5.55 -7.39 -6.51
N ALA A 61 5.62 -7.30 -7.83
CA ALA A 61 6.41 -8.19 -8.67
C ALA A 61 7.64 -7.47 -9.25
N GLU A 62 8.74 -8.20 -9.40
CA GLU A 62 9.98 -7.66 -9.97
C GLU A 62 9.82 -7.21 -11.42
N ASP A 63 8.98 -7.89 -12.18
CA ASP A 63 8.65 -7.56 -13.57
C ASP A 63 7.73 -6.35 -13.72
N LYS A 64 7.39 -5.68 -12.61
CA LYS A 64 6.49 -4.51 -12.55
C LYS A 64 5.07 -4.78 -13.05
N SER A 65 4.72 -6.04 -13.23
CA SER A 65 3.41 -6.42 -13.73
C SER A 65 2.30 -6.20 -12.72
N LYS A 66 2.63 -6.13 -11.43
CA LYS A 66 1.67 -6.00 -10.34
C LYS A 66 2.09 -4.92 -9.35
N TYR A 67 1.10 -4.16 -8.90
CA TYR A 67 1.32 -3.04 -8.00
C TYR A 67 0.15 -2.83 -7.03
N VAL A 68 0.42 -2.13 -5.95
CA VAL A 68 -0.57 -1.51 -5.06
C VAL A 68 -0.39 -0.01 -5.09
N SER A 69 -1.45 0.73 -5.24
CA SER A 69 -1.43 2.19 -5.21
C SER A 69 -2.43 2.70 -4.19
N VAL A 70 -2.00 3.59 -3.32
CA VAL A 70 -2.84 4.26 -2.34
C VAL A 70 -2.93 5.74 -2.70
N GLY A 71 -4.12 6.28 -2.69
CA GLY A 71 -4.33 7.69 -3.02
C GLY A 71 -5.75 8.15 -2.70
N PHE A 72 -5.98 9.45 -2.86
CA PHE A 72 -7.29 10.07 -2.71
C PHE A 72 -7.94 10.25 -4.08
N TYR A 73 -9.14 9.76 -4.25
CA TYR A 73 -9.87 9.81 -5.51
C TYR A 73 -10.95 10.90 -5.50
N PRO A 74 -10.77 11.99 -6.26
CA PRO A 74 -11.77 13.08 -6.32
C PRO A 74 -13.15 12.59 -6.73
N ALA A 75 -13.23 11.68 -7.70
CA ALA A 75 -14.50 11.09 -8.15
C ALA A 75 -15.25 10.30 -7.07
N ARG A 76 -14.61 10.00 -5.96
CA ARG A 76 -15.17 9.30 -4.79
C ARG A 76 -15.21 10.18 -3.54
N GLY A 77 -15.30 11.50 -3.71
CA GLY A 77 -15.36 12.45 -2.60
C GLY A 77 -14.07 12.53 -1.79
N TYR A 78 -12.91 12.38 -2.43
CA TYR A 78 -11.59 12.39 -1.79
C TYR A 78 -11.38 11.28 -0.74
N GLN A 79 -12.12 10.19 -0.84
CA GLN A 79 -11.90 9.05 0.04
C GLN A 79 -10.56 8.38 -0.28
N PRO A 80 -9.81 7.93 0.75
CA PRO A 80 -8.65 7.11 0.53
C PRO A 80 -9.10 5.76 -0.02
N LEU A 81 -8.55 5.39 -1.16
CA LEU A 81 -8.79 4.09 -1.77
C LEU A 81 -7.46 3.43 -2.11
N THR A 82 -7.48 2.12 -2.13
CA THR A 82 -6.33 1.33 -2.53
C THR A 82 -6.67 0.59 -3.83
N GLU A 83 -5.82 0.81 -4.81
CA GLU A 83 -5.92 0.19 -6.12
C GLU A 83 -4.89 -0.94 -6.23
N PHE A 84 -5.35 -2.13 -6.56
CA PHE A 84 -4.51 -3.29 -6.86
C PHE A 84 -4.52 -3.50 -8.36
N GLY A 85 -3.36 -3.36 -8.98
CA GLY A 85 -3.22 -3.49 -10.42
C GLY A 85 -2.43 -4.71 -10.83
N GLY A 86 -2.69 -5.16 -12.04
CA GLY A 86 -1.99 -6.24 -12.71
C GLY A 86 -1.89 -5.97 -14.21
N ALA A 87 -0.84 -6.52 -14.84
CA ALA A 87 -0.68 -6.39 -16.28
C ALA A 87 -1.90 -6.96 -17.02
N LYS A 88 -2.42 -6.22 -18.00
CA LYS A 88 -3.53 -6.61 -18.87
C LYS A 88 -4.85 -6.92 -18.16
N LYS A 89 -5.02 -6.49 -16.91
CA LYS A 89 -6.27 -6.65 -16.16
C LYS A 89 -6.77 -5.31 -15.63
N LEU A 90 -8.07 -5.22 -15.45
CA LEU A 90 -8.67 -4.07 -14.76
C LEU A 90 -8.22 -4.07 -13.30
N PRO A 91 -7.83 -2.90 -12.76
CA PRO A 91 -7.44 -2.80 -11.37
C PRO A 91 -8.62 -3.05 -10.44
N LEU A 92 -8.34 -3.65 -9.27
CA LEU A 92 -9.30 -3.77 -8.18
C LEU A 92 -9.17 -2.55 -7.27
N ILE A 93 -10.25 -1.83 -7.07
CA ILE A 93 -10.30 -0.67 -6.16
C ILE A 93 -10.98 -1.11 -4.87
N LEU A 94 -10.18 -1.23 -3.80
CA LEU A 94 -10.64 -1.70 -2.50
C LEU A 94 -10.91 -0.52 -1.56
N ASN A 95 -12.02 -0.59 -0.85
CA ASN A 95 -12.34 0.32 0.24
C ASN A 95 -11.70 -0.14 1.56
N ALA A 96 -11.88 0.64 2.62
CA ALA A 96 -11.30 0.34 3.94
C ALA A 96 -11.74 -1.02 4.51
N GLN A 97 -12.99 -1.42 4.31
CA GLN A 97 -13.50 -2.71 4.77
C GLN A 97 -12.86 -3.88 4.03
N HIS A 98 -12.74 -3.79 2.70
CA HIS A 98 -12.06 -4.80 1.89
C HIS A 98 -10.60 -4.94 2.30
N LEU A 99 -9.92 -3.82 2.55
CA LEU A 99 -8.54 -3.80 3.01
C LEU A 99 -8.37 -4.44 4.37
N GLN A 100 -9.28 -4.17 5.29
CA GLN A 100 -9.28 -4.79 6.62
C GLN A 100 -9.44 -6.31 6.49
N THR A 101 -10.42 -6.77 5.72
CA THR A 101 -10.63 -8.20 5.48
C THR A 101 -9.39 -8.85 4.85
N MET A 102 -8.74 -8.16 3.91
CA MET A 102 -7.49 -8.63 3.31
C MET A 102 -6.37 -8.71 4.35
N ALA A 103 -6.15 -7.66 5.13
CA ALA A 103 -5.09 -7.60 6.14
C ALA A 103 -5.24 -8.70 7.19
N GLU A 104 -6.46 -8.97 7.64
CA GLU A 104 -6.75 -10.02 8.62
C GLU A 104 -6.53 -11.46 8.10
N ASN A 105 -6.60 -11.65 6.78
CA ASN A 105 -6.59 -12.99 6.18
C ASN A 105 -5.38 -13.28 5.29
N ILE A 106 -4.56 -12.29 4.95
CA ILE A 106 -3.46 -12.47 4.00
C ILE A 106 -2.39 -13.43 4.51
N THR A 107 -2.11 -13.45 5.80
CA THR A 107 -1.15 -14.39 6.40
C THR A 107 -1.66 -15.83 6.30
N ALA A 108 -2.92 -16.06 6.64
CA ALA A 108 -3.54 -17.38 6.51
C ALA A 108 -3.57 -17.86 5.04
N LEU A 109 -3.78 -16.96 4.10
CA LEU A 109 -3.71 -17.26 2.68
C LEU A 109 -2.28 -17.62 2.23
N CYS A 110 -1.26 -16.91 2.73
CA CYS A 110 0.15 -17.24 2.50
C CYS A 110 0.48 -18.63 3.04
N ASP A 111 0.05 -18.93 4.26
CA ASP A 111 0.29 -20.23 4.91
C ASP A 111 -0.37 -21.36 4.11
N ALA A 112 -1.59 -21.16 3.67
CA ALA A 112 -2.31 -22.13 2.84
C ALA A 112 -1.60 -22.41 1.51
N LEU A 113 -1.03 -21.37 0.86
CA LEU A 113 -0.22 -21.57 -0.35
C LEU A 113 1.07 -22.34 -0.05
N SER A 114 1.74 -22.06 1.06
CA SER A 114 2.98 -22.72 1.44
C SER A 114 2.78 -24.20 1.76
N THR A 115 1.64 -24.55 2.30
CA THR A 115 1.28 -25.94 2.68
C THR A 115 0.45 -26.66 1.64
N ASN A 116 0.15 -26.02 0.51
CA ASN A 116 -0.75 -26.53 -0.55
C ASN A 116 -2.16 -26.87 -0.01
N GLU A 117 -2.67 -26.07 0.89
CA GLU A 117 -3.99 -26.22 1.47
C GLU A 117 -5.01 -25.33 0.80
N ARG A 118 -6.27 -25.71 0.92
CA ARG A 118 -7.37 -24.91 0.43
C ARG A 118 -7.67 -23.78 1.40
N PHE A 119 -7.77 -22.56 0.86
CA PHE A 119 -8.23 -21.37 1.59
C PHE A 119 -9.34 -20.68 0.82
N SER A 120 -10.36 -20.22 1.51
CA SER A 120 -11.41 -19.36 0.94
C SER A 120 -11.98 -18.46 2.02
N LYS A 121 -11.99 -17.17 1.75
CA LYS A 121 -12.65 -16.15 2.58
C LYS A 121 -13.46 -15.23 1.68
N LYS A 122 -14.71 -15.04 2.04
CA LYS A 122 -15.63 -14.17 1.31
C LYS A 122 -16.25 -13.15 2.26
N ASP A 123 -16.31 -11.89 1.81
CA ASP A 123 -16.97 -10.79 2.48
C ASP A 123 -17.69 -9.92 1.43
N GLY A 124 -19.00 -10.14 1.28
CA GLY A 124 -19.79 -9.49 0.26
C GLY A 124 -19.33 -9.82 -1.16
N ASP A 125 -18.93 -8.80 -1.90
CA ASP A 125 -18.38 -8.87 -3.25
C ASP A 125 -16.86 -9.11 -3.29
N PHE A 126 -16.19 -9.03 -2.13
CA PHE A 126 -14.77 -9.31 -1.97
C PHE A 126 -14.53 -10.77 -1.59
N GLN A 127 -13.55 -11.40 -2.23
CA GLN A 127 -13.17 -12.77 -1.94
C GLN A 127 -11.68 -12.99 -2.12
N MET A 128 -11.10 -13.80 -1.23
CA MET A 128 -9.74 -14.30 -1.34
C MET A 128 -9.76 -15.82 -1.32
N ASN A 129 -9.09 -16.47 -2.25
CA ASN A 129 -9.02 -17.94 -2.25
C ASN A 129 -7.72 -18.46 -2.90
N THR A 130 -7.40 -19.71 -2.61
CA THR A 130 -6.44 -20.50 -3.38
C THR A 130 -7.11 -21.08 -4.62
N THR A 131 -6.36 -21.24 -5.71
CA THR A 131 -6.85 -21.91 -6.92
C THR A 131 -6.93 -23.42 -6.72
N GLY A 132 -7.58 -24.13 -7.63
CA GLY A 132 -7.68 -25.59 -7.56
C GLY A 132 -6.34 -26.35 -7.53
N SER A 133 -5.26 -25.74 -8.03
CA SER A 133 -3.89 -26.29 -7.94
C SER A 133 -3.15 -25.89 -6.65
N TYR A 134 -3.74 -25.00 -5.86
CA TYR A 134 -3.17 -24.40 -4.64
C TYR A 134 -1.79 -23.75 -4.82
N ARG A 135 -1.43 -23.39 -6.05
CA ARG A 135 -0.16 -22.74 -6.38
C ARG A 135 -0.26 -21.22 -6.49
N VAL A 136 -1.45 -20.74 -6.66
CA VAL A 136 -1.75 -19.33 -6.88
C VAL A 136 -2.94 -18.94 -6.03
N ALA A 137 -2.85 -17.79 -5.38
CA ALA A 137 -3.99 -17.16 -4.73
C ALA A 137 -4.69 -16.22 -5.69
N ARG A 138 -5.98 -16.05 -5.53
CA ARG A 138 -6.79 -15.07 -6.25
C ARG A 138 -7.52 -14.16 -5.29
N VAL A 139 -7.46 -12.88 -5.59
CA VAL A 139 -8.25 -11.85 -4.92
C VAL A 139 -9.29 -11.35 -5.91
N TYR A 140 -10.54 -11.44 -5.52
CA TYR A 140 -11.70 -11.06 -6.33
C TYR A 140 -12.38 -9.82 -5.76
N LEU A 141 -12.83 -8.97 -6.65
CA LEU A 141 -13.82 -7.96 -6.36
C LEU A 141 -14.90 -8.07 -7.43
N ASP A 142 -16.10 -8.51 -7.03
CA ASP A 142 -17.19 -8.87 -7.93
C ASP A 142 -16.73 -9.96 -8.94
N LYS A 143 -16.74 -9.67 -10.25
CA LYS A 143 -16.30 -10.64 -11.29
C LYS A 143 -14.82 -10.50 -11.66
N HIS A 144 -14.14 -9.46 -11.20
CA HIS A 144 -12.75 -9.19 -11.51
C HIS A 144 -11.82 -9.84 -10.49
N TYR A 145 -10.66 -10.31 -10.92
CA TYR A 145 -9.69 -10.89 -10.02
C TYR A 145 -8.25 -10.63 -10.45
N LEU A 146 -7.37 -10.64 -9.47
CA LEU A 146 -5.92 -10.68 -9.65
C LEU A 146 -5.38 -11.96 -9.03
N SER A 147 -4.38 -12.56 -9.66
CA SER A 147 -3.72 -13.77 -9.20
C SER A 147 -2.34 -13.41 -8.66
N TYR A 148 -1.96 -14.04 -7.55
CA TYR A 148 -0.68 -13.82 -6.87
C TYR A 148 -0.01 -15.15 -6.61
N THR A 149 1.28 -15.24 -6.94
CA THR A 149 2.15 -16.33 -6.47
C THR A 149 2.43 -16.20 -4.98
N TYR A 150 3.01 -17.20 -4.37
CA TYR A 150 3.39 -17.15 -2.95
C TYR A 150 4.33 -15.97 -2.64
N GLU A 151 5.36 -15.75 -3.47
CA GLU A 151 6.30 -14.64 -3.27
C GLU A 151 5.63 -13.27 -3.43
N GLU A 152 4.82 -13.11 -4.46
CA GLU A 152 4.04 -11.89 -4.66
C GLU A 152 3.08 -11.61 -3.50
N LEU A 153 2.44 -12.65 -2.98
CA LEU A 153 1.53 -12.52 -1.85
C LEU A 153 2.27 -12.16 -0.55
N ARG A 154 3.45 -12.70 -0.34
CA ARG A 154 4.34 -12.28 0.77
C ARG A 154 4.72 -10.81 0.68
N ASN A 155 5.11 -10.36 -0.51
CA ASN A 155 5.43 -8.96 -0.74
C ASN A 155 4.20 -8.07 -0.49
N LEU A 156 3.04 -8.51 -0.95
CA LEU A 156 1.78 -7.83 -0.69
C LEU A 156 1.46 -7.77 0.81
N ALA A 157 1.63 -8.86 1.55
CA ALA A 157 1.44 -8.88 3.00
C ALA A 157 2.35 -7.87 3.70
N TYR A 158 3.60 -7.77 3.28
CA TYR A 158 4.54 -6.77 3.80
C TYR A 158 4.08 -5.33 3.49
N ILE A 159 3.63 -5.07 2.27
CA ILE A 159 3.10 -3.76 1.87
C ILE A 159 1.86 -3.40 2.70
N MET A 160 0.95 -4.36 2.92
CA MET A 160 -0.24 -4.15 3.75
C MET A 160 0.10 -3.74 5.19
N TYR A 161 1.24 -4.14 5.69
CA TYR A 161 1.75 -3.73 7.01
C TYR A 161 2.20 -2.27 7.04
N MET A 162 2.57 -1.70 5.88
CA MET A 162 3.05 -0.33 5.75
C MET A 162 1.95 0.68 5.41
N ILE A 163 0.80 0.21 4.98
CA ILE A 163 -0.35 1.04 4.62
C ILE A 163 -1.21 1.32 5.85
#